data_616d7a1edee25e67edbb2119968a1e35
#
_entry.id   616d7a1edee25e67edbb2119968a1e35
#
_cell.length_a   1.000
_cell.length_b   1.000
_cell.length_c   1.000
_cell.angle_alpha   90.00
_cell.angle_beta   90.00
_cell.angle_gamma   90.00
#
_symmetry.space_group_name_H-M   'P 1'
#
loop_
_entity.id
_entity.type
_entity.pdbx_description
1 polymer ?
#
loop_
_entity_poly.entity_id
_entity_poly.type
_entity_poly.pdbx_seq_one_letter_code
_entity_poly.pdbx_strand_id
1 'polypeptide(L)'
;MSTTASGESFIKSHSLDNPSSLTGEERILTALIGEGPKFEDELGDPNPVEKLRKRKEFFTEKLIVIRTLSFTPLGREVLSMGIELKDEVAQLTPELLQSGKWRDVSFRKYDIRTFAPSVYPGKKHPLSRMADEVRRIFIEMGFEEIDEEYIQPAFWNMDALFIPQDHPARELQDTFYLKNPKEIELEDEDIVDIIAKVHEDGWETGSLGWGYKWDPGMAKKALLRTHTTVNTIRYLWKNPEPPIKVFSLSRVFRNEAIDATHLPEFVQIEGIIVEKGANLDMLVGVLKEFYRMMGFENIRVRPGYFPYTEPSLEVDVYYNGSWMELGGAGIFRPEVTKPFKVEYPVLAWGLGFERLAMLKWNLSDLRDLYISDLDMLRQSSIL
;
A
#
# COMPACT_ATOMS: atom_id res chain seq x y z
N MET A 1 -2.35 46.87 9.79
CA MET A 1 -2.82 46.26 11.05
C MET A 1 -4.28 46.59 11.28
N SER A 2 -5.07 45.72 11.84
CA SER A 2 -6.45 45.94 12.24
C SER A 2 -6.72 45.25 13.57
N THR A 3 -7.65 45.77 14.37
CA THR A 3 -8.02 45.16 15.65
C THR A 3 -8.92 43.94 15.47
N THR A 4 -8.93 43.03 16.45
CA THR A 4 -9.83 41.88 16.54
C THR A 4 -10.97 42.16 17.52
N ALA A 5 -12.02 41.33 17.55
CA ALA A 5 -13.08 41.41 18.52
C ALA A 5 -12.56 41.34 19.98
N SER A 6 -11.51 40.57 20.24
CA SER A 6 -10.85 40.51 21.55
C SER A 6 -10.14 41.81 21.90
N GLY A 7 -9.49 42.48 20.94
CA GLY A 7 -8.86 43.78 21.13
C GLY A 7 -9.88 44.88 21.41
N GLU A 8 -11.02 44.88 20.71
CA GLU A 8 -12.12 45.79 20.97
C GLU A 8 -12.73 45.59 22.37
N SER A 9 -12.95 44.36 22.78
CA SER A 9 -13.48 44.03 24.10
C SER A 9 -12.51 44.43 25.21
N PHE A 10 -11.21 44.23 25.00
CA PHE A 10 -10.19 44.67 25.96
C PHE A 10 -10.20 46.17 26.19
N ILE A 11 -10.24 47.00 25.14
CA ILE A 11 -10.30 48.45 25.26
C ILE A 11 -11.60 48.90 25.92
N LYS A 12 -12.76 48.29 25.59
CA LYS A 12 -14.06 48.64 26.22
C LYS A 12 -14.12 48.30 27.71
N SER A 13 -13.40 47.26 28.17
CA SER A 13 -13.38 46.86 29.58
C SER A 13 -12.44 47.71 30.46
N HIS A 14 -11.47 48.38 29.85
CA HIS A 14 -10.59 49.33 30.51
C HIS A 14 -11.15 50.71 30.34
N SER A 15 -11.89 51.20 31.35
CA SER A 15 -12.56 52.52 31.38
C SER A 15 -11.56 53.62 31.04
N LEU A 16 -11.71 54.25 29.87
CA LEU A 16 -10.78 55.23 29.32
C LEU A 16 -11.17 56.65 29.71
N ASP A 17 -11.32 56.90 31.01
CA ASP A 17 -11.72 58.25 31.51
C ASP A 17 -10.61 59.30 31.40
N ASN A 18 -9.36 58.90 31.03
CA ASN A 18 -8.25 59.83 30.87
C ASN A 18 -7.28 59.42 29.72
N PRO A 19 -7.34 60.08 28.54
CA PRO A 19 -6.49 59.79 27.39
C PRO A 19 -4.99 59.91 27.66
N SER A 20 -4.57 60.65 28.67
CA SER A 20 -3.14 60.85 29.01
C SER A 20 -2.53 59.66 29.80
N SER A 21 -3.33 58.75 30.28
CA SER A 21 -2.89 57.60 31.07
C SER A 21 -2.71 56.30 30.24
N LEU A 22 -3.05 56.34 28.95
CA LEU A 22 -2.96 55.16 28.05
C LEU A 22 -1.52 54.71 27.81
N THR A 23 -1.29 53.43 27.94
CA THR A 23 -0.03 52.80 27.48
C THR A 23 0.12 52.95 25.98
N GLY A 24 1.33 52.73 25.45
CA GLY A 24 1.58 52.78 24.01
C GLY A 24 0.74 51.77 23.23
N GLU A 25 0.56 50.56 23.77
CA GLU A 25 -0.26 49.50 23.17
C GLU A 25 -1.75 49.88 23.12
N GLU A 26 -2.30 50.46 24.21
CA GLU A 26 -3.68 50.87 24.28
C GLU A 26 -3.98 52.03 23.32
N ARG A 27 -3.06 53.00 23.14
CA ARG A 27 -3.21 54.06 22.14
C ARG A 27 -3.29 53.52 20.73
N ILE A 28 -2.43 52.53 20.36
CA ILE A 28 -2.46 51.89 19.04
C ILE A 28 -3.81 51.18 18.83
N LEU A 29 -4.24 50.35 19.79
CA LEU A 29 -5.53 49.65 19.68
C LEU A 29 -6.70 50.63 19.58
N THR A 30 -6.70 51.70 20.35
CA THR A 30 -7.74 52.77 20.29
C THR A 30 -7.75 53.44 18.90
N ALA A 31 -6.59 53.75 18.35
CA ALA A 31 -6.47 54.32 17.00
C ALA A 31 -7.00 53.36 15.92
N LEU A 32 -6.66 52.07 16.01
CA LEU A 32 -7.15 51.04 15.08
C LEU A 32 -8.67 50.81 15.20
N ILE A 33 -9.26 50.98 16.38
CA ILE A 33 -10.72 50.90 16.58
C ILE A 33 -11.43 52.14 16.02
N GLY A 34 -10.91 53.33 16.31
CA GLY A 34 -11.56 54.58 15.92
C GLY A 34 -11.38 54.97 14.46
N GLU A 35 -10.21 54.70 13.91
CA GLU A 35 -9.80 55.15 12.58
C GLU A 35 -9.68 54.03 11.55
N GLY A 36 -9.85 52.76 11.99
CA GLY A 36 -9.77 51.58 11.14
C GLY A 36 -8.33 51.07 10.87
N PRO A 37 -8.16 50.18 9.90
CA PRO A 37 -6.86 49.60 9.61
C PRO A 37 -5.83 50.63 9.15
N LYS A 38 -4.61 50.54 9.68
CA LYS A 38 -3.50 51.46 9.37
C LYS A 38 -2.25 50.73 8.92
N PHE A 39 -1.40 51.41 8.16
CA PHE A 39 -0.06 50.93 7.89
C PHE A 39 0.82 51.08 9.14
N GLU A 40 1.87 50.23 9.23
CA GLU A 40 2.75 50.19 10.40
C GLU A 40 3.49 51.52 10.59
N ASP A 41 3.90 52.19 9.52
CA ASP A 41 4.56 53.47 9.50
C ASP A 41 3.68 54.62 9.98
N GLU A 42 2.36 54.50 9.91
CA GLU A 42 1.38 55.44 10.40
C GLU A 42 1.13 55.34 11.93
N LEU A 43 1.61 54.25 12.56
CA LEU A 43 1.40 53.99 13.98
C LEU A 43 2.44 54.64 14.90
N GLY A 44 3.47 55.26 14.36
CA GLY A 44 4.50 56.01 15.08
C GLY A 44 5.58 55.12 15.72
N ASP A 45 5.65 55.09 17.06
CA ASP A 45 6.70 54.35 17.75
C ASP A 45 6.61 52.82 17.52
N PRO A 46 7.65 52.16 17.02
CA PRO A 46 7.65 50.71 16.76
C PRO A 46 7.60 49.86 18.03
N ASN A 47 8.03 50.36 19.19
CA ASN A 47 8.16 49.56 20.40
C ASN A 47 6.80 49.03 20.93
N PRO A 48 5.71 49.86 21.03
CA PRO A 48 4.38 49.34 21.34
C PRO A 48 3.82 48.37 20.32
N VAL A 49 4.14 48.53 19.03
CA VAL A 49 3.74 47.59 17.95
C VAL A 49 4.37 46.22 18.16
N GLU A 50 5.67 46.15 18.47
CA GLU A 50 6.34 44.88 18.77
C GLU A 50 5.78 44.18 20.00
N LYS A 51 5.41 44.91 21.02
CA LYS A 51 4.76 44.33 22.19
C LYS A 51 3.39 43.75 21.86
N LEU A 52 2.61 44.44 21.03
CA LEU A 52 1.32 43.93 20.54
C LEU A 52 1.49 42.68 19.69
N ARG A 53 2.55 42.55 18.87
CA ARG A 53 2.83 41.36 18.10
C ARG A 53 2.92 40.08 18.93
N LYS A 54 3.31 40.20 20.20
CA LYS A 54 3.32 39.07 21.16
C LYS A 54 1.92 38.69 21.64
N ARG A 55 0.91 39.56 21.40
CA ARG A 55 -0.49 39.40 21.80
C ARG A 55 -1.41 39.30 20.57
N LYS A 56 -1.24 38.26 19.80
CA LYS A 56 -1.93 38.02 18.50
C LYS A 56 -3.47 38.02 18.60
N GLU A 57 -4.01 37.90 19.80
CA GLU A 57 -5.46 37.89 20.02
C GLU A 57 -6.10 39.27 19.85
N PHE A 58 -5.36 40.38 19.94
CA PHE A 58 -5.90 41.75 19.97
C PHE A 58 -5.90 42.42 18.61
N PHE A 59 -5.07 42.00 17.66
CA PHE A 59 -5.04 42.60 16.32
C PHE A 59 -4.58 41.56 15.28
N THR A 60 -4.80 41.88 14.01
CA THR A 60 -4.34 41.14 12.87
C THR A 60 -3.43 41.95 11.97
N GLU A 61 -2.43 41.30 11.39
CA GLU A 61 -1.52 41.90 10.41
C GLU A 61 -1.74 41.25 9.04
N LYS A 62 -1.74 42.10 8.01
CA LYS A 62 -1.74 41.64 6.61
C LYS A 62 -0.57 42.30 5.89
N LEU A 63 0.33 41.47 5.31
CA LEU A 63 1.41 41.97 4.48
C LEU A 63 0.84 42.40 3.12
N ILE A 64 1.01 43.69 2.78
CA ILE A 64 0.65 44.23 1.48
C ILE A 64 1.98 44.47 0.70
N VAL A 65 2.17 43.75 -0.38
CA VAL A 65 3.33 43.93 -1.27
C VAL A 65 2.93 44.88 -2.40
N ILE A 66 3.46 46.08 -2.38
CA ILE A 66 3.30 47.02 -3.48
C ILE A 66 4.49 46.87 -4.45
N ARG A 67 4.19 46.52 -5.69
CA ARG A 67 5.17 46.39 -6.72
C ARG A 67 5.06 47.56 -7.67
N THR A 68 6.12 48.33 -7.79
CA THR A 68 6.24 49.44 -8.78
C THR A 68 7.02 48.96 -9.99
N LEU A 69 6.46 49.13 -11.15
CA LEU A 69 7.11 48.82 -12.42
C LEU A 69 7.61 50.14 -13.05
N SER A 70 8.87 50.16 -13.47
CA SER A 70 9.43 51.26 -14.22
C SER A 70 10.22 50.76 -15.44
N PHE A 71 10.18 51.51 -16.53
CA PHE A 71 10.98 51.16 -17.69
C PHE A 71 12.45 51.40 -17.41
N THR A 72 13.28 50.42 -17.74
CA THR A 72 14.73 50.61 -17.82
C THR A 72 15.10 51.58 -18.98
N PRO A 73 16.30 52.16 -19.01
CA PRO A 73 16.73 52.97 -20.14
C PRO A 73 16.56 52.27 -21.50
N LEU A 74 16.93 50.98 -21.58
CA LEU A 74 16.75 50.14 -22.76
C LEU A 74 15.26 49.95 -23.10
N GLY A 75 14.40 49.75 -22.11
CA GLY A 75 12.95 49.61 -22.33
C GLY A 75 12.32 50.90 -22.92
N ARG A 76 12.81 52.08 -22.54
CA ARG A 76 12.38 53.34 -23.11
C ARG A 76 12.87 53.52 -24.56
N GLU A 77 14.10 53.08 -24.86
CA GLU A 77 14.65 53.08 -26.19
C GLU A 77 13.83 52.18 -27.13
N VAL A 78 13.52 50.95 -26.71
CA VAL A 78 12.68 50.01 -27.46
C VAL A 78 11.29 50.60 -27.75
N LEU A 79 10.67 51.24 -26.76
CA LEU A 79 9.39 51.93 -26.94
C LEU A 79 9.47 53.06 -27.96
N SER A 80 10.58 53.81 -27.99
CA SER A 80 10.78 54.92 -28.94
C SER A 80 10.95 54.43 -30.39
N MET A 81 11.40 53.16 -30.59
CA MET A 81 11.51 52.54 -31.91
C MET A 81 10.16 52.12 -32.52
N GLY A 82 9.09 52.18 -31.72
CA GLY A 82 7.77 51.68 -32.10
C GLY A 82 7.63 50.16 -31.96
N ILE A 83 6.54 49.71 -31.36
CA ILE A 83 6.22 48.31 -31.23
C ILE A 83 5.06 48.01 -32.21
N GLU A 84 5.34 47.22 -33.24
CA GLU A 84 4.27 46.63 -34.06
C GLU A 84 3.69 45.44 -33.33
N LEU A 85 2.45 45.55 -32.91
CA LEU A 85 1.70 44.41 -32.37
C LEU A 85 1.30 43.53 -33.55
N LYS A 86 1.90 42.32 -33.63
CA LYS A 86 1.49 41.29 -34.58
C LYS A 86 0.61 40.29 -33.82
N ASP A 87 -0.53 39.97 -34.38
CA ASP A 87 -1.37 38.88 -33.87
C ASP A 87 -0.64 37.55 -34.09
N GLU A 88 -0.02 37.06 -33.01
CA GLU A 88 0.64 35.73 -32.99
C GLU A 88 -0.29 34.67 -32.43
N VAL A 89 -0.42 33.58 -33.15
CA VAL A 89 -1.20 32.42 -32.71
C VAL A 89 -0.29 31.31 -32.20
N ALA A 90 -0.57 30.81 -31.02
CA ALA A 90 0.24 29.75 -30.39
C ALA A 90 -0.08 28.35 -30.91
N GLN A 91 -1.32 28.12 -31.34
CA GLN A 91 -1.78 26.83 -31.83
C GLN A 91 -2.66 26.96 -33.06
N LEU A 92 -2.57 25.98 -33.94
CA LEU A 92 -3.46 25.83 -35.08
C LEU A 92 -4.80 25.20 -34.60
N THR A 93 -5.88 25.98 -34.66
CA THR A 93 -7.19 25.49 -34.28
C THR A 93 -8.02 25.02 -35.51
N PRO A 94 -9.03 24.16 -35.34
CA PRO A 94 -9.91 23.73 -36.40
C PRO A 94 -10.58 24.93 -37.13
N GLU A 95 -10.94 25.97 -36.37
CA GLU A 95 -11.58 27.19 -36.91
C GLU A 95 -10.62 27.98 -37.80
N LEU A 96 -9.36 28.08 -37.39
CA LEU A 96 -8.29 28.73 -38.21
C LEU A 96 -8.07 27.96 -39.53
N LEU A 97 -8.08 26.63 -39.48
CA LEU A 97 -7.95 25.78 -40.63
C LEU A 97 -9.12 25.94 -41.59
N GLN A 98 -10.36 25.83 -41.08
CA GLN A 98 -11.60 25.90 -41.85
C GLN A 98 -11.80 27.28 -42.51
N SER A 99 -11.47 28.35 -41.78
CA SER A 99 -11.60 29.74 -42.29
C SER A 99 -10.49 30.14 -43.24
N GLY A 100 -9.40 29.37 -43.35
CA GLY A 100 -8.24 29.73 -44.18
C GLY A 100 -7.37 30.85 -43.58
N LYS A 101 -7.75 31.45 -42.44
CA LYS A 101 -7.07 32.58 -41.80
C LYS A 101 -5.67 32.23 -41.26
N TRP A 102 -5.32 30.96 -41.16
CA TRP A 102 -4.00 30.51 -40.77
C TRP A 102 -2.90 31.02 -41.71
N ARG A 103 -3.23 31.50 -42.92
CA ARG A 103 -2.30 32.05 -43.88
C ARG A 103 -1.92 33.51 -43.58
N ASP A 104 -2.77 34.21 -42.83
CA ASP A 104 -2.65 35.64 -42.55
C ASP A 104 -2.13 35.93 -41.14
N VAL A 105 -1.95 34.91 -40.29
CA VAL A 105 -1.46 35.02 -38.93
C VAL A 105 0.02 34.60 -38.82
N SER A 106 0.75 35.19 -37.90
CA SER A 106 2.10 34.76 -37.53
C SER A 106 2.00 33.67 -36.45
N PHE A 107 2.75 32.60 -36.64
CA PHE A 107 2.84 31.56 -35.58
C PHE A 107 3.97 31.91 -34.63
N ARG A 108 3.68 31.81 -33.33
CA ARG A 108 4.68 31.97 -32.28
C ARG A 108 5.80 30.95 -32.47
N LYS A 109 7.04 31.42 -32.48
CA LYS A 109 8.18 30.51 -32.55
C LYS A 109 8.24 29.64 -31.29
N TYR A 110 8.37 28.35 -31.49
CA TYR A 110 8.53 27.39 -30.39
C TYR A 110 9.95 27.49 -29.81
N ASP A 111 10.09 27.85 -28.55
CA ASP A 111 11.37 27.89 -27.85
C ASP A 111 11.42 26.71 -26.85
N ILE A 112 12.23 25.71 -27.18
CA ILE A 112 12.45 24.52 -26.35
C ILE A 112 13.19 24.83 -25.04
N ARG A 113 13.78 26.02 -24.90
CA ARG A 113 14.49 26.46 -23.69
C ARG A 113 13.61 27.19 -22.71
N THR A 114 12.37 27.51 -23.11
CA THR A 114 11.40 28.12 -22.20
C THR A 114 11.07 27.12 -21.07
N PHE A 115 11.22 27.59 -19.83
CA PHE A 115 10.87 26.79 -18.67
C PHE A 115 9.38 26.40 -18.73
N ALA A 116 9.12 25.13 -18.75
CA ALA A 116 7.80 24.57 -18.56
C ALA A 116 7.75 23.87 -17.19
N PRO A 117 6.75 24.11 -16.37
CA PRO A 117 6.61 23.41 -15.11
C PRO A 117 6.46 21.90 -15.40
N SER A 118 7.21 21.09 -14.65
CA SER A 118 7.09 19.65 -14.74
C SER A 118 5.69 19.24 -14.26
N VAL A 119 4.95 18.56 -15.11
CA VAL A 119 3.67 17.95 -14.77
C VAL A 119 3.93 16.48 -14.47
N TYR A 120 3.64 16.06 -13.26
CA TYR A 120 3.74 14.65 -12.87
C TYR A 120 2.35 14.01 -13.03
N PRO A 121 2.10 13.25 -14.09
CA PRO A 121 0.86 12.49 -14.20
C PRO A 121 0.80 11.44 -13.08
N GLY A 122 -0.41 11.11 -12.64
CA GLY A 122 -0.62 10.01 -11.70
C GLY A 122 -0.12 8.70 -12.29
N LYS A 123 0.53 7.86 -11.47
CA LYS A 123 0.93 6.48 -11.82
C LYS A 123 0.57 5.54 -10.68
N LYS A 124 0.30 4.28 -11.02
CA LYS A 124 0.06 3.25 -10.01
C LYS A 124 1.28 3.09 -9.11
N HIS A 125 1.04 2.86 -7.82
CA HIS A 125 2.09 2.49 -6.87
C HIS A 125 2.86 1.25 -7.38
N PRO A 126 4.19 1.17 -7.21
CA PRO A 126 4.98 0.04 -7.69
C PRO A 126 4.45 -1.33 -7.24
N LEU A 127 4.09 -1.49 -5.96
CA LEU A 127 3.49 -2.73 -5.45
C LEU A 127 2.18 -3.09 -6.17
N SER A 128 1.31 -2.10 -6.45
CA SER A 128 0.06 -2.36 -7.18
C SER A 128 0.32 -2.83 -8.61
N ARG A 129 1.34 -2.26 -9.27
CA ARG A 129 1.76 -2.71 -10.61
C ARG A 129 2.29 -4.13 -10.61
N MET A 130 3.12 -4.45 -9.62
CA MET A 130 3.66 -5.80 -9.47
C MET A 130 2.55 -6.81 -9.16
N ALA A 131 1.56 -6.43 -8.33
CA ALA A 131 0.38 -7.27 -8.08
C ALA A 131 -0.41 -7.53 -9.38
N ASP A 132 -0.62 -6.50 -10.21
CA ASP A 132 -1.25 -6.67 -11.53
C ASP A 132 -0.42 -7.58 -12.45
N GLU A 133 0.92 -7.48 -12.40
CA GLU A 133 1.82 -8.35 -13.17
C GLU A 133 1.73 -9.81 -12.71
N VAL A 134 1.75 -10.08 -11.42
CA VAL A 134 1.56 -11.43 -10.86
C VAL A 134 0.21 -12.02 -11.28
N ARG A 135 -0.89 -11.23 -11.15
CA ARG A 135 -2.22 -11.65 -11.60
C ARG A 135 -2.23 -12.01 -13.07
N ARG A 136 -1.69 -11.13 -13.90
CA ARG A 136 -1.62 -11.35 -15.36
C ARG A 136 -0.88 -12.66 -15.68
N ILE A 137 0.25 -12.93 -15.04
CA ILE A 137 1.03 -14.14 -15.25
C ILE A 137 0.19 -15.39 -14.92
N PHE A 138 -0.42 -15.45 -13.74
CA PHE A 138 -1.22 -16.63 -13.37
C PHE A 138 -2.46 -16.79 -14.24
N ILE A 139 -3.13 -15.71 -14.63
CA ILE A 139 -4.27 -15.76 -15.56
C ILE A 139 -3.82 -16.28 -16.94
N GLU A 140 -2.68 -15.81 -17.47
CA GLU A 140 -2.10 -16.30 -18.72
C GLU A 140 -1.70 -17.80 -18.65
N MET A 141 -1.31 -18.28 -17.47
CA MET A 141 -1.05 -19.71 -17.21
C MET A 141 -2.33 -20.54 -16.99
N GLY A 142 -3.51 -19.91 -17.06
CA GLY A 142 -4.82 -20.57 -16.95
C GLY A 142 -5.33 -20.77 -15.53
N PHE A 143 -4.89 -19.93 -14.57
CA PHE A 143 -5.37 -19.95 -13.19
C PHE A 143 -6.52 -18.98 -12.99
N GLU A 144 -7.41 -19.29 -12.03
CA GLU A 144 -8.46 -18.42 -11.50
C GLU A 144 -8.01 -17.81 -10.17
N GLU A 145 -8.23 -16.50 -9.97
CA GLU A 145 -7.94 -15.83 -8.69
C GLU A 145 -9.05 -16.10 -7.68
N ILE A 146 -8.67 -16.52 -6.48
CA ILE A 146 -9.59 -16.74 -5.35
C ILE A 146 -9.15 -15.93 -4.14
N ASP A 147 -10.11 -15.55 -3.27
CA ASP A 147 -9.83 -14.93 -1.97
C ASP A 147 -10.94 -15.31 -0.97
N GLU A 148 -10.62 -15.23 0.32
CA GLU A 148 -11.52 -15.48 1.44
C GLU A 148 -11.31 -14.40 2.50
N GLU A 149 -12.15 -14.37 3.52
CA GLU A 149 -12.09 -13.40 4.61
C GLU A 149 -10.75 -13.45 5.37
N TYR A 150 -10.30 -12.30 5.86
CA TYR A 150 -9.06 -12.20 6.65
C TYR A 150 -9.20 -12.81 8.03
N ILE A 151 -10.40 -12.74 8.60
CA ILE A 151 -10.72 -13.32 9.90
C ILE A 151 -11.22 -14.74 9.69
N GLN A 152 -10.54 -15.69 10.29
CA GLN A 152 -10.81 -17.12 10.15
C GLN A 152 -10.86 -17.79 11.52
N PRO A 153 -11.64 -18.86 11.68
CA PRO A 153 -11.44 -19.76 12.81
C PRO A 153 -10.09 -20.49 12.66
N ALA A 154 -9.46 -20.82 13.75
CA ALA A 154 -8.22 -21.60 13.76
C ALA A 154 -8.39 -22.95 13.03
N PHE A 155 -9.58 -23.48 12.97
CA PHE A 155 -9.96 -24.68 12.22
C PHE A 155 -9.46 -24.60 10.76
N TRP A 156 -9.92 -23.61 9.99
CA TRP A 156 -9.52 -23.48 8.58
C TRP A 156 -8.07 -23.06 8.39
N ASN A 157 -7.57 -22.22 9.31
CA ASN A 157 -6.20 -21.72 9.20
C ASN A 157 -5.14 -22.75 9.60
N MET A 158 -5.48 -23.75 10.42
CA MET A 158 -4.49 -24.66 10.99
C MET A 158 -4.95 -26.12 11.03
N ASP A 159 -6.13 -26.43 11.62
CA ASP A 159 -6.56 -27.82 11.80
C ASP A 159 -6.80 -28.52 10.47
N ALA A 160 -7.47 -27.86 9.52
CA ALA A 160 -7.70 -28.37 8.17
C ALA A 160 -6.42 -28.61 7.36
N LEU A 161 -5.29 -28.04 7.79
CA LEU A 161 -3.94 -28.26 7.22
C LEU A 161 -3.12 -29.27 8.03
N PHE A 162 -3.75 -30.00 8.91
CA PHE A 162 -3.08 -31.00 9.73
C PHE A 162 -1.96 -30.43 10.62
N ILE A 163 -2.02 -29.15 10.98
CA ILE A 163 -1.09 -28.53 11.92
C ILE A 163 -1.55 -28.86 13.34
N PRO A 164 -0.74 -29.57 14.17
CA PRO A 164 -1.15 -29.99 15.50
C PRO A 164 -1.53 -28.82 16.40
N GLN A 165 -2.42 -29.06 17.38
CA GLN A 165 -2.94 -28.00 18.23
C GLN A 165 -1.94 -27.47 19.27
N ASP A 166 -0.85 -28.19 19.49
CA ASP A 166 0.31 -27.78 20.31
C ASP A 166 1.47 -27.20 19.48
N HIS A 167 1.27 -26.97 18.17
CA HIS A 167 2.32 -26.42 17.31
C HIS A 167 2.65 -24.98 17.72
N PRO A 168 3.96 -24.60 17.80
CA PRO A 168 4.39 -23.25 18.20
C PRO A 168 3.75 -22.12 17.38
N ALA A 169 3.50 -22.31 16.09
CA ALA A 169 2.85 -21.30 15.22
C ALA A 169 1.45 -20.88 15.72
N ARG A 170 0.83 -21.63 16.63
CA ARG A 170 -0.44 -21.28 17.27
C ARG A 170 -0.30 -20.40 18.51
N GLU A 171 0.94 -20.09 18.90
CA GLU A 171 1.16 -19.23 20.05
C GLU A 171 0.83 -17.77 19.75
N LEU A 172 0.54 -16.99 20.79
CA LEU A 172 0.20 -15.56 20.67
C LEU A 172 1.34 -14.71 20.11
N GLN A 173 2.57 -15.21 20.18
CA GLN A 173 3.74 -14.54 19.62
C GLN A 173 3.82 -14.64 18.10
N ASP A 174 3.15 -15.63 17.48
CA ASP A 174 3.21 -15.85 16.03
C ASP A 174 1.87 -15.59 15.34
N THR A 175 0.75 -15.66 16.08
CA THR A 175 -0.61 -15.52 15.54
C THR A 175 -1.41 -14.43 16.23
N PHE A 176 -2.06 -13.56 15.46
CA PHE A 176 -2.99 -12.56 15.97
C PHE A 176 -4.37 -13.17 16.22
N TYR A 177 -4.67 -13.50 17.48
CA TYR A 177 -6.02 -13.89 17.90
C TYR A 177 -6.88 -12.65 18.20
N LEU A 178 -8.16 -12.70 17.82
CA LEU A 178 -9.09 -11.62 18.04
C LEU A 178 -9.65 -11.66 19.49
N LYS A 179 -9.96 -10.47 20.00
CA LYS A 179 -10.67 -10.31 21.28
C LYS A 179 -12.18 -10.29 21.09
N ASN A 180 -12.66 -9.82 19.92
CA ASN A 180 -14.06 -9.73 19.56
C ASN A 180 -14.23 -9.80 18.03
N PRO A 181 -14.88 -10.84 17.48
CA PRO A 181 -15.31 -12.05 18.20
C PRO A 181 -14.11 -12.85 18.69
N LYS A 182 -14.22 -13.50 19.84
CA LYS A 182 -13.16 -14.38 20.35
C LYS A 182 -13.18 -15.75 19.68
N GLU A 183 -14.37 -16.20 19.28
CA GLU A 183 -14.63 -17.49 18.67
C GLU A 183 -15.55 -17.32 17.46
N ILE A 184 -15.45 -18.24 16.52
CA ILE A 184 -16.28 -18.35 15.32
C ILE A 184 -16.86 -19.77 15.31
N GLU A 185 -18.17 -19.87 15.11
CA GLU A 185 -18.81 -21.19 14.98
C GLU A 185 -18.36 -21.86 13.68
N LEU A 186 -18.15 -23.16 13.75
CA LEU A 186 -17.70 -23.95 12.61
C LEU A 186 -18.89 -24.31 11.71
N GLU A 187 -18.71 -24.21 10.41
CA GLU A 187 -19.80 -24.22 9.43
C GLU A 187 -20.37 -25.62 9.14
N ASP A 188 -19.60 -26.70 9.35
CA ASP A 188 -19.93 -28.05 8.92
C ASP A 188 -19.46 -29.07 9.97
N GLU A 189 -20.39 -29.66 10.70
CA GLU A 189 -20.10 -30.63 11.79
C GLU A 189 -19.45 -31.91 11.25
N ASP A 190 -19.84 -32.39 10.06
CA ASP A 190 -19.29 -33.61 9.47
C ASP A 190 -17.80 -33.43 9.14
N ILE A 191 -17.43 -32.32 8.52
CA ILE A 191 -16.02 -31.98 8.22
C ILE A 191 -15.22 -31.80 9.51
N VAL A 192 -15.79 -31.17 10.52
CA VAL A 192 -15.16 -30.97 11.83
C VAL A 192 -14.84 -32.32 12.47
N ASP A 193 -15.80 -33.24 12.46
CA ASP A 193 -15.62 -34.59 13.03
C ASP A 193 -14.55 -35.40 12.25
N ILE A 194 -14.51 -35.28 10.93
CA ILE A 194 -13.49 -35.95 10.12
C ILE A 194 -12.13 -35.41 10.45
N ILE A 195 -11.94 -34.08 10.45
CA ILE A 195 -10.66 -33.43 10.77
C ILE A 195 -10.21 -33.79 12.21
N ALA A 196 -11.12 -33.82 13.18
CA ALA A 196 -10.81 -34.26 14.55
C ALA A 196 -10.21 -35.68 14.56
N LYS A 197 -10.85 -36.65 13.85
CA LYS A 197 -10.35 -38.02 13.72
C LYS A 197 -8.99 -38.07 13.00
N VAL A 198 -8.81 -37.28 11.96
CA VAL A 198 -7.50 -37.19 11.25
C VAL A 198 -6.39 -36.79 12.23
N HIS A 199 -6.67 -35.84 13.12
CA HIS A 199 -5.69 -35.40 14.12
C HIS A 199 -5.50 -36.47 15.24
N GLU A 200 -6.55 -37.16 15.65
CA GLU A 200 -6.49 -38.11 16.75
C GLU A 200 -5.83 -39.44 16.36
N ASP A 201 -6.28 -40.05 15.28
CA ASP A 201 -5.86 -41.41 14.88
C ASP A 201 -5.56 -41.59 13.40
N GLY A 202 -5.60 -40.49 12.62
CA GLY A 202 -5.32 -40.49 11.16
C GLY A 202 -6.53 -40.85 10.30
N TRP A 203 -7.68 -41.24 10.87
CA TRP A 203 -8.88 -41.60 10.13
C TRP A 203 -8.54 -42.55 8.95
N GLU A 204 -9.12 -42.37 7.77
CA GLU A 204 -8.90 -43.18 6.57
C GLU A 204 -7.66 -42.77 5.75
N THR A 205 -6.79 -41.91 6.26
CA THR A 205 -5.63 -41.38 5.53
C THR A 205 -4.45 -42.36 5.42
N GLY A 206 -4.43 -43.35 6.31
CA GLY A 206 -3.32 -44.31 6.42
C GLY A 206 -2.21 -43.84 7.37
N SER A 207 -2.39 -42.68 8.02
CA SER A 207 -1.51 -42.21 9.09
C SER A 207 -2.04 -42.62 10.48
N LEU A 208 -1.23 -42.36 11.51
CA LEU A 208 -1.63 -42.58 12.92
C LEU A 208 -2.13 -41.29 13.57
N GLY A 209 -2.30 -40.20 12.81
CA GLY A 209 -2.60 -38.89 13.36
C GLY A 209 -1.46 -38.35 14.24
N TRP A 210 -1.79 -37.40 15.08
CA TRP A 210 -0.86 -36.82 16.07
C TRP A 210 -0.99 -37.53 17.46
N GLY A 211 -2.04 -38.34 17.67
CA GLY A 211 -2.23 -39.15 18.88
C GLY A 211 -2.65 -38.39 20.12
N TYR A 212 -3.17 -37.17 19.97
CA TYR A 212 -3.78 -36.40 21.07
C TYR A 212 -5.30 -36.29 20.89
N LYS A 213 -6.00 -35.92 21.97
CA LYS A 213 -7.43 -35.63 21.89
C LYS A 213 -7.65 -34.24 21.33
N TRP A 214 -8.31 -34.14 20.19
CA TRP A 214 -8.59 -32.87 19.53
C TRP A 214 -9.58 -32.00 20.36
N ASP A 215 -9.30 -30.68 20.44
CA ASP A 215 -10.08 -29.69 21.19
C ASP A 215 -10.86 -28.75 20.26
N PRO A 216 -12.19 -28.85 20.20
CA PRO A 216 -13.00 -27.94 19.37
C PRO A 216 -12.92 -26.48 19.84
N GLY A 217 -12.64 -26.20 21.10
CA GLY A 217 -12.46 -24.85 21.61
C GLY A 217 -11.22 -24.16 21.04
N MET A 218 -10.14 -24.94 20.80
CA MET A 218 -8.96 -24.41 20.11
C MET A 218 -9.26 -24.10 18.64
N ALA A 219 -10.04 -24.93 17.98
CA ALA A 219 -10.40 -24.80 16.57
C ALA A 219 -11.31 -23.59 16.29
N LYS A 220 -12.21 -23.24 17.24
CA LYS A 220 -13.13 -22.10 17.12
C LYS A 220 -12.47 -20.73 17.32
N LYS A 221 -11.26 -20.66 17.87
CA LYS A 221 -10.60 -19.36 18.12
C LYS A 221 -10.51 -18.52 16.86
N ALA A 222 -10.99 -17.29 16.95
CA ALA A 222 -10.92 -16.33 15.85
C ALA A 222 -9.53 -15.72 15.76
N LEU A 223 -8.97 -15.68 14.55
CA LEU A 223 -7.64 -15.16 14.26
C LEU A 223 -7.60 -14.41 12.93
N LEU A 224 -6.55 -13.61 12.73
CA LEU A 224 -6.17 -13.11 11.40
C LEU A 224 -5.37 -14.21 10.70
N ARG A 225 -5.75 -14.56 9.47
CA ARG A 225 -5.10 -15.65 8.71
C ARG A 225 -3.58 -15.44 8.60
N THR A 226 -2.81 -16.48 8.88
CA THR A 226 -1.34 -16.44 8.86
C THR A 226 -0.75 -16.83 7.50
N HIS A 227 -1.57 -17.35 6.61
CA HIS A 227 -1.24 -17.72 5.22
C HIS A 227 -2.53 -17.77 4.39
N THR A 228 -2.37 -17.74 3.07
CA THR A 228 -3.49 -17.80 2.12
C THR A 228 -3.92 -19.22 1.78
N THR A 229 -3.26 -20.25 2.32
CA THR A 229 -3.64 -21.67 2.15
C THR A 229 -5.06 -21.94 2.68
N VAL A 230 -5.56 -21.10 3.58
CA VAL A 230 -6.96 -21.13 4.00
C VAL A 230 -7.92 -20.94 2.82
N ASN A 231 -7.57 -20.09 1.85
CA ASN A 231 -8.38 -19.83 0.65
C ASN A 231 -8.46 -21.09 -0.21
N THR A 232 -7.32 -21.74 -0.44
CA THR A 232 -7.22 -22.95 -1.27
C THR A 232 -7.92 -24.16 -0.64
N ILE A 233 -7.80 -24.33 0.69
CA ILE A 233 -8.49 -25.41 1.40
C ILE A 233 -10.01 -25.21 1.38
N ARG A 234 -10.51 -23.99 1.62
CA ARG A 234 -11.94 -23.69 1.53
C ARG A 234 -12.48 -23.84 0.10
N TYR A 235 -11.65 -23.51 -0.89
CA TYR A 235 -12.00 -23.76 -2.29
C TYR A 235 -12.10 -25.25 -2.60
N LEU A 236 -11.13 -26.08 -2.16
CA LEU A 236 -11.14 -27.53 -2.33
C LEU A 236 -12.34 -28.20 -1.62
N TRP A 237 -12.72 -27.74 -0.44
CA TRP A 237 -13.91 -28.19 0.25
C TRP A 237 -15.19 -28.02 -0.58
N LYS A 238 -15.30 -26.87 -1.27
CA LYS A 238 -16.45 -26.55 -2.13
C LYS A 238 -16.35 -27.20 -3.52
N ASN A 239 -15.15 -27.45 -4.00
CA ASN A 239 -14.84 -27.87 -5.38
C ASN A 239 -13.78 -28.98 -5.37
N PRO A 240 -14.09 -30.24 -5.03
CA PRO A 240 -13.08 -31.30 -4.90
C PRO A 240 -12.64 -31.91 -6.24
N GLU A 241 -13.36 -31.69 -7.33
CA GLU A 241 -13.15 -32.38 -8.60
C GLU A 241 -12.18 -31.64 -9.54
N PRO A 242 -11.18 -32.35 -10.10
CA PRO A 242 -10.27 -31.77 -11.09
C PRO A 242 -10.96 -31.54 -12.46
N PRO A 243 -10.41 -30.67 -13.34
CA PRO A 243 -9.15 -29.95 -13.17
C PRO A 243 -9.34 -28.66 -12.34
N ILE A 244 -8.38 -28.35 -11.45
CA ILE A 244 -8.37 -27.12 -10.67
C ILE A 244 -7.02 -26.44 -10.86
N LYS A 245 -7.06 -25.14 -11.17
CA LYS A 245 -5.92 -24.22 -11.18
C LYS A 245 -6.36 -22.91 -10.58
N VAL A 246 -6.06 -22.70 -9.31
CA VAL A 246 -6.43 -21.47 -8.60
C VAL A 246 -5.22 -20.87 -7.92
N PHE A 247 -5.23 -19.54 -7.79
CA PHE A 247 -4.23 -18.79 -7.04
C PHE A 247 -4.88 -17.72 -6.19
N SER A 248 -4.16 -17.30 -5.16
CA SER A 248 -4.53 -16.19 -4.29
C SER A 248 -3.35 -15.22 -4.16
N LEU A 249 -3.62 -13.94 -4.27
CA LEU A 249 -2.67 -12.85 -4.02
C LEU A 249 -3.29 -11.95 -2.96
N SER A 250 -3.05 -12.26 -1.70
CA SER A 250 -3.78 -11.62 -0.62
C SER A 250 -2.97 -11.47 0.66
N ARG A 251 -3.44 -10.60 1.54
CA ARG A 251 -2.77 -10.26 2.79
C ARG A 251 -2.86 -11.38 3.82
N VAL A 252 -1.76 -11.53 4.53
CA VAL A 252 -1.61 -12.43 5.67
C VAL A 252 -0.99 -11.68 6.84
N PHE A 253 -1.16 -12.20 8.05
CA PHE A 253 -0.81 -11.50 9.28
C PHE A 253 -0.03 -12.43 10.20
N ARG A 254 1.14 -11.97 10.68
CA ARG A 254 1.97 -12.71 11.62
C ARG A 254 2.46 -11.76 12.72
N ASN A 255 2.38 -12.20 13.94
CA ASN A 255 2.80 -11.39 15.09
C ASN A 255 4.33 -11.47 15.26
N GLU A 256 5.04 -10.99 14.26
CA GLU A 256 6.51 -10.97 14.22
C GLU A 256 7.05 -9.60 14.61
N ALA A 257 8.29 -9.56 15.10
CA ALA A 257 8.99 -8.30 15.34
C ALA A 257 9.29 -7.61 14.00
N ILE A 258 8.98 -6.32 13.90
CA ILE A 258 9.22 -5.54 12.69
C ILE A 258 10.71 -5.29 12.52
N ASP A 259 11.27 -5.78 11.40
CA ASP A 259 12.65 -5.51 11.00
C ASP A 259 12.75 -5.28 9.48
N ALA A 260 13.95 -5.30 8.91
CA ALA A 260 14.18 -5.09 7.49
C ALA A 260 13.60 -6.20 6.59
N THR A 261 13.27 -7.37 7.15
CA THR A 261 12.85 -8.58 6.43
C THR A 261 11.52 -9.15 6.90
N HIS A 262 10.95 -8.61 7.99
CA HIS A 262 9.71 -9.07 8.58
C HIS A 262 8.74 -7.91 8.85
N LEU A 263 7.50 -8.12 8.44
CA LEU A 263 6.37 -7.22 8.68
C LEU A 263 5.21 -8.00 9.30
N PRO A 264 4.41 -7.40 10.20
CA PRO A 264 3.26 -8.05 10.82
C PRO A 264 2.10 -8.29 9.83
N GLU A 265 2.13 -7.62 8.71
CA GLU A 265 1.21 -7.74 7.58
C GLU A 265 2.02 -7.75 6.27
N PHE A 266 1.78 -8.72 5.43
CA PHE A 266 2.41 -8.83 4.12
C PHE A 266 1.52 -9.59 3.14
N VAL A 267 1.88 -9.63 1.86
CA VAL A 267 1.12 -10.29 0.82
C VAL A 267 1.77 -11.65 0.50
N GLN A 268 0.97 -12.69 0.45
CA GLN A 268 1.38 -14.01 -0.01
C GLN A 268 0.79 -14.30 -1.39
N ILE A 269 1.62 -14.85 -2.25
CA ILE A 269 1.22 -15.43 -3.53
C ILE A 269 1.12 -16.94 -3.31
N GLU A 270 -0.05 -17.49 -3.42
CA GLU A 270 -0.28 -18.92 -3.25
C GLU A 270 -1.07 -19.48 -4.42
N GLY A 271 -0.94 -20.76 -4.67
CA GLY A 271 -1.78 -21.43 -5.65
C GLY A 271 -1.72 -22.93 -5.52
N ILE A 272 -2.73 -23.57 -6.13
CA ILE A 272 -2.80 -25.02 -6.24
C ILE A 272 -3.12 -25.46 -7.67
N ILE A 273 -2.68 -26.67 -7.97
CA ILE A 273 -3.12 -27.43 -9.15
C ILE A 273 -3.64 -28.78 -8.66
N VAL A 274 -4.85 -29.14 -9.08
CA VAL A 274 -5.38 -30.48 -8.92
C VAL A 274 -5.64 -31.05 -10.31
N GLU A 275 -4.92 -32.07 -10.66
CA GLU A 275 -5.04 -32.68 -11.98
C GLU A 275 -4.69 -34.18 -11.92
N LYS A 276 -5.34 -34.95 -12.78
CA LYS A 276 -5.06 -36.36 -12.90
C LYS A 276 -3.61 -36.58 -13.42
N GLY A 277 -2.78 -37.22 -12.62
CA GLY A 277 -1.36 -37.42 -12.95
C GLY A 277 -0.45 -36.25 -12.57
N ALA A 278 -0.93 -35.26 -11.82
CA ALA A 278 -0.09 -34.20 -11.27
C ALA A 278 1.06 -34.80 -10.43
N ASN A 279 2.24 -34.20 -10.57
CA ASN A 279 3.45 -34.67 -9.92
C ASN A 279 4.43 -33.55 -9.61
N LEU A 280 5.54 -33.88 -8.93
CA LEU A 280 6.52 -32.90 -8.49
C LEU A 280 7.21 -32.17 -9.66
N ASP A 281 7.45 -32.84 -10.79
CA ASP A 281 8.07 -32.19 -11.95
C ASP A 281 7.17 -31.12 -12.56
N MET A 282 5.85 -31.35 -12.58
CA MET A 282 4.87 -30.33 -12.97
C MET A 282 4.92 -29.10 -12.04
N LEU A 283 4.98 -29.35 -10.72
CA LEU A 283 5.08 -28.26 -9.74
C LEU A 283 6.35 -27.43 -9.99
N VAL A 284 7.48 -28.07 -10.13
CA VAL A 284 8.77 -27.42 -10.43
C VAL A 284 8.70 -26.66 -11.76
N GLY A 285 8.06 -27.24 -12.77
CA GLY A 285 7.85 -26.61 -14.08
C GLY A 285 7.04 -25.31 -13.98
N VAL A 286 5.92 -25.33 -13.26
CA VAL A 286 5.05 -24.16 -13.03
C VAL A 286 5.82 -23.05 -12.29
N LEU A 287 6.56 -23.40 -11.23
CA LEU A 287 7.34 -22.43 -10.46
C LEU A 287 8.45 -21.82 -11.32
N LYS A 288 9.17 -22.63 -12.10
CA LYS A 288 10.18 -22.12 -13.03
C LYS A 288 9.59 -21.14 -14.04
N GLU A 289 8.45 -21.46 -14.61
CA GLU A 289 7.80 -20.60 -15.60
C GLU A 289 7.32 -19.30 -14.96
N PHE A 290 6.69 -19.34 -13.77
CA PHE A 290 6.31 -18.15 -13.02
C PHE A 290 7.51 -17.22 -12.77
N TYR A 291 8.60 -17.74 -12.22
CA TYR A 291 9.79 -16.95 -11.94
C TYR A 291 10.46 -16.40 -13.21
N ARG A 292 10.49 -17.18 -14.29
CA ARG A 292 10.99 -16.73 -15.59
C ARG A 292 10.16 -15.54 -16.12
N MET A 293 8.84 -15.62 -16.03
CA MET A 293 7.94 -14.52 -16.44
C MET A 293 8.08 -13.29 -15.54
N MET A 294 8.44 -13.46 -14.27
CA MET A 294 8.78 -12.37 -13.35
C MET A 294 10.18 -11.76 -13.60
N GLY A 295 10.98 -12.36 -14.51
CA GLY A 295 12.33 -11.90 -14.84
C GLY A 295 13.47 -12.58 -14.06
N PHE A 296 13.20 -13.69 -13.38
CA PHE A 296 14.19 -14.47 -12.64
C PHE A 296 14.48 -15.80 -13.35
N GLU A 297 15.59 -15.86 -14.08
CA GLU A 297 15.95 -17.04 -14.86
C GLU A 297 16.61 -18.16 -14.02
N ASN A 298 17.32 -17.77 -12.96
CA ASN A 298 18.11 -18.70 -12.15
C ASN A 298 17.39 -19.02 -10.85
N ILE A 299 16.63 -20.12 -10.84
CA ILE A 299 16.04 -20.68 -9.63
C ILE A 299 16.56 -22.09 -9.39
N ARG A 300 16.59 -22.49 -8.13
CA ARG A 300 16.79 -23.88 -7.72
C ARG A 300 15.72 -24.29 -6.72
N VAL A 301 15.44 -25.56 -6.66
CA VAL A 301 14.59 -26.16 -5.62
C VAL A 301 15.46 -27.03 -4.73
N ARG A 302 15.16 -27.05 -3.45
CA ARG A 302 15.79 -27.92 -2.45
C ARG A 302 14.74 -28.58 -1.58
N PRO A 303 15.00 -29.74 -0.98
CA PRO A 303 14.09 -30.35 -0.03
C PRO A 303 13.78 -29.38 1.11
N GLY A 304 12.50 -29.30 1.49
CA GLY A 304 11.98 -28.53 2.62
C GLY A 304 11.12 -29.41 3.51
N TYR A 305 10.56 -28.83 4.57
CA TYR A 305 9.60 -29.47 5.44
C TYR A 305 8.44 -28.53 5.78
N PHE A 306 7.22 -28.97 5.49
CA PHE A 306 6.00 -28.33 5.93
C PHE A 306 5.02 -29.41 6.46
N PRO A 307 4.26 -29.15 7.53
CA PRO A 307 3.42 -30.18 8.14
C PRO A 307 2.31 -30.72 7.22
N TYR A 308 1.93 -29.96 6.19
CA TYR A 308 0.81 -30.25 5.30
C TYR A 308 1.22 -30.74 3.89
N THR A 309 2.51 -30.85 3.59
CA THR A 309 3.01 -31.35 2.28
C THR A 309 4.00 -32.50 2.43
N GLU A 310 3.95 -33.44 1.47
CA GLU A 310 4.91 -34.54 1.30
C GLU A 310 4.87 -35.02 -0.16
N PRO A 311 5.93 -34.87 -0.97
CA PRO A 311 7.18 -34.15 -0.64
C PRO A 311 7.02 -32.64 -0.52
N SER A 312 7.93 -32.04 0.24
CA SER A 312 8.05 -30.59 0.39
C SER A 312 9.34 -30.08 -0.23
N LEU A 313 9.30 -28.90 -0.80
CA LEU A 313 10.45 -28.22 -1.36
C LEU A 313 10.42 -26.72 -1.05
N GLU A 314 11.60 -26.12 -1.06
CA GLU A 314 11.79 -24.66 -0.99
C GLU A 314 12.37 -24.16 -2.30
N VAL A 315 11.97 -22.95 -2.68
CA VAL A 315 12.40 -22.29 -3.92
C VAL A 315 13.35 -21.17 -3.57
N ASP A 316 14.58 -21.25 -4.11
CA ASP A 316 15.58 -20.20 -3.99
C ASP A 316 15.80 -19.53 -5.35
N VAL A 317 16.02 -18.23 -5.33
CA VAL A 317 16.45 -17.44 -6.49
C VAL A 317 17.88 -16.97 -6.27
N TYR A 318 18.72 -17.06 -7.30
CA TYR A 318 20.07 -16.52 -7.26
C TYR A 318 20.05 -15.01 -7.57
N TYR A 319 20.45 -14.23 -6.59
CA TYR A 319 20.43 -12.77 -6.69
C TYR A 319 21.62 -12.14 -5.96
N ASN A 320 22.26 -11.14 -6.57
CA ASN A 320 23.41 -10.42 -5.99
C ASN A 320 24.49 -11.31 -5.38
N GLY A 321 24.82 -12.46 -6.03
CA GLY A 321 25.88 -13.34 -5.60
C GLY A 321 25.50 -14.36 -4.53
N SER A 322 24.24 -14.42 -4.09
CA SER A 322 23.75 -15.36 -3.08
C SER A 322 22.40 -16.00 -3.47
N TRP A 323 22.11 -17.14 -2.84
CA TRP A 323 20.80 -17.78 -2.94
C TRP A 323 19.89 -17.23 -1.85
N MET A 324 18.68 -16.79 -2.24
CA MET A 324 17.65 -16.27 -1.33
C MET A 324 16.39 -17.11 -1.48
N GLU A 325 15.88 -17.61 -0.36
CA GLU A 325 14.60 -18.30 -0.29
C GLU A 325 13.45 -17.35 -0.55
N LEU A 326 12.54 -17.74 -1.44
CA LEU A 326 11.34 -16.95 -1.79
C LEU A 326 10.04 -17.63 -1.39
N GLY A 327 10.06 -18.90 -1.03
CA GLY A 327 8.88 -19.60 -0.56
C GLY A 327 8.98 -21.11 -0.62
N GLY A 328 7.91 -21.75 -0.16
CA GLY A 328 7.78 -23.20 -0.12
C GLY A 328 6.76 -23.73 -1.10
N ALA A 329 6.89 -25.00 -1.44
CA ALA A 329 5.94 -25.72 -2.28
C ALA A 329 5.95 -27.21 -1.94
N GLY A 330 4.97 -27.95 -2.44
CA GLY A 330 4.90 -29.39 -2.22
C GLY A 330 3.62 -30.01 -2.75
N ILE A 331 3.42 -31.25 -2.43
CA ILE A 331 2.17 -31.98 -2.69
C ILE A 331 1.44 -32.15 -1.36
N PHE A 332 0.17 -31.77 -1.29
CA PHE A 332 -0.60 -31.92 -0.04
C PHE A 332 -0.68 -33.37 0.36
N ARG A 333 -0.55 -33.61 1.64
CA ARG A 333 -0.65 -34.93 2.25
C ARG A 333 -2.09 -35.46 2.22
N PRO A 334 -2.29 -36.79 2.26
CA PRO A 334 -3.62 -37.37 2.36
C PRO A 334 -4.45 -36.86 3.55
N GLU A 335 -3.78 -36.52 4.67
CA GLU A 335 -4.43 -35.95 5.86
C GLU A 335 -5.09 -34.60 5.60
N VAL A 336 -4.63 -33.88 4.59
CA VAL A 336 -5.18 -32.59 4.15
C VAL A 336 -6.25 -32.77 3.07
N THR A 337 -6.07 -33.71 2.14
CA THR A 337 -6.91 -33.82 0.94
C THR A 337 -8.10 -34.75 1.11
N LYS A 338 -7.93 -35.92 1.77
CA LYS A 338 -9.00 -36.91 1.94
C LYS A 338 -10.23 -36.43 2.70
N PRO A 339 -10.11 -35.61 3.76
CA PRO A 339 -11.27 -35.04 4.42
C PRO A 339 -12.22 -34.31 3.48
N PHE A 340 -11.66 -33.68 2.45
CA PHE A 340 -12.42 -32.94 1.44
C PHE A 340 -12.77 -33.78 0.21
N LYS A 341 -12.57 -35.10 0.25
CA LYS A 341 -12.84 -36.05 -0.84
C LYS A 341 -12.03 -35.78 -2.11
N VAL A 342 -10.85 -35.15 -1.98
CA VAL A 342 -9.92 -34.91 -3.10
C VAL A 342 -9.03 -36.15 -3.22
N GLU A 343 -9.23 -36.91 -4.30
CA GLU A 343 -8.51 -38.18 -4.55
C GLU A 343 -7.24 -38.02 -5.40
N TYR A 344 -7.06 -36.82 -5.98
CA TYR A 344 -5.96 -36.54 -6.89
C TYR A 344 -4.85 -35.75 -6.19
N PRO A 345 -3.59 -35.83 -6.67
CA PRO A 345 -2.50 -35.03 -6.12
C PRO A 345 -2.83 -33.54 -6.20
N VAL A 346 -2.60 -32.82 -5.12
CA VAL A 346 -2.73 -31.37 -5.03
C VAL A 346 -1.34 -30.76 -4.94
N LEU A 347 -0.89 -30.16 -6.02
CA LEU A 347 0.34 -29.38 -6.05
C LEU A 347 0.07 -28.02 -5.45
N ALA A 348 0.90 -27.59 -4.50
CA ALA A 348 0.68 -26.33 -3.77
C ALA A 348 2.00 -25.55 -3.64
N TRP A 349 1.90 -24.23 -3.61
CA TRP A 349 3.03 -23.34 -3.31
C TRP A 349 2.57 -22.09 -2.58
N GLY A 350 3.50 -21.49 -1.80
CA GLY A 350 3.32 -20.21 -1.12
C GLY A 350 4.59 -19.38 -1.21
N LEU A 351 4.49 -18.18 -1.81
CA LEU A 351 5.62 -17.30 -2.10
C LEU A 351 5.41 -15.93 -1.45
N GLY A 352 6.48 -15.31 -0.95
CA GLY A 352 6.45 -13.97 -0.38
C GLY A 352 6.48 -12.89 -1.48
N PHE A 353 5.41 -12.11 -1.59
CA PHE A 353 5.29 -11.05 -2.59
C PHE A 353 6.30 -9.91 -2.36
N GLU A 354 6.47 -9.46 -1.12
CA GLU A 354 7.39 -8.37 -0.79
C GLU A 354 8.86 -8.75 -1.00
N ARG A 355 9.23 -10.02 -0.71
CA ARG A 355 10.59 -10.51 -0.99
C ARG A 355 10.89 -10.46 -2.49
N LEU A 356 9.91 -10.85 -3.31
CA LEU A 356 10.02 -10.77 -4.76
C LEU A 356 10.14 -9.29 -5.22
N ALA A 357 9.38 -8.38 -4.60
CA ALA A 357 9.46 -6.95 -4.86
C ALA A 357 10.81 -6.34 -4.48
N MET A 358 11.36 -6.73 -3.31
CA MET A 358 12.71 -6.32 -2.90
C MET A 358 13.77 -6.69 -3.94
N LEU A 359 13.73 -7.91 -4.44
CA LEU A 359 14.67 -8.38 -5.46
C LEU A 359 14.51 -7.58 -6.76
N LYS A 360 13.26 -7.37 -7.21
CA LYS A 360 12.97 -6.68 -8.47
C LYS A 360 13.42 -5.22 -8.46
N TRP A 361 13.39 -4.56 -7.29
CA TRP A 361 13.78 -3.14 -7.15
C TRP A 361 15.08 -2.93 -6.38
N ASN A 362 15.80 -3.98 -6.07
CA ASN A 362 17.08 -3.94 -5.35
C ASN A 362 16.99 -3.16 -4.02
N LEU A 363 15.95 -3.45 -3.25
CA LEU A 363 15.74 -2.87 -1.93
C LEU A 363 16.37 -3.74 -0.85
N SER A 364 16.86 -3.12 0.21
CA SER A 364 17.45 -3.81 1.36
C SER A 364 16.52 -3.87 2.58
N ASP A 365 15.39 -3.18 2.52
CA ASP A 365 14.45 -3.07 3.64
C ASP A 365 13.01 -3.15 3.12
N LEU A 366 12.22 -4.09 3.63
CA LEU A 366 10.81 -4.27 3.26
C LEU A 366 9.94 -3.04 3.59
N ARG A 367 10.32 -2.29 4.62
CA ARG A 367 9.57 -1.10 5.07
C ARG A 367 9.52 -0.02 4.01
N ASP A 368 10.55 0.09 3.16
CA ASP A 368 10.62 1.06 2.06
C ASP A 368 9.48 0.88 1.04
N LEU A 369 8.96 -0.36 0.90
CA LEU A 369 7.82 -0.65 0.04
C LEU A 369 6.52 0.02 0.50
N TYR A 370 6.38 0.28 1.81
CA TYR A 370 5.15 0.78 2.43
C TYR A 370 5.23 2.24 2.91
N ILE A 371 6.43 2.77 3.12
CA ILE A 371 6.63 4.17 3.53
C ILE A 371 6.09 5.15 2.48
N SER A 372 6.07 4.74 1.20
CA SER A 372 5.55 5.54 0.09
C SER A 372 6.22 6.91 -0.04
N ASP A 373 7.56 6.95 0.10
CA ASP A 373 8.35 8.16 -0.08
C ASP A 373 8.08 8.77 -1.46
N LEU A 374 7.72 10.06 -1.51
CA LEU A 374 7.30 10.72 -2.73
C LEU A 374 8.41 10.83 -3.79
N ASP A 375 9.65 10.99 -3.36
CA ASP A 375 10.77 11.10 -4.30
C ASP A 375 11.11 9.73 -4.89
N MET A 376 11.10 8.69 -4.05
CA MET A 376 11.23 7.31 -4.52
C MET A 376 10.10 6.96 -5.51
N LEU A 377 8.85 7.28 -5.18
CA LEU A 377 7.71 7.01 -6.04
C LEU A 377 7.79 7.76 -7.37
N ARG A 378 8.26 9.02 -7.38
CA ARG A 378 8.45 9.81 -8.59
C ARG A 378 9.56 9.27 -9.49
N GLN A 379 10.67 8.83 -8.89
CA GLN A 379 11.85 8.32 -9.59
C GLN A 379 11.67 6.86 -10.06
N SER A 380 10.81 6.06 -9.39
CA SER A 380 10.59 4.67 -9.79
C SER A 380 10.10 4.60 -11.24
N SER A 381 10.71 3.69 -12.02
CA SER A 381 10.36 3.48 -13.42
C SER A 381 8.88 3.15 -13.62
N ILE A 382 8.32 3.56 -14.75
CA ILE A 382 6.97 3.16 -15.18
C ILE A 382 7.02 1.81 -15.92
N LEU A 383 8.20 1.42 -16.42
CA LEU A 383 8.44 0.18 -17.17
C LEU A 383 9.05 -0.89 -16.29
#